data_fa7d5e769bd3676bfea5b71f3dda2e7e
#
_entry.id   fa7d5e769bd3676bfea5b71f3dda2e7e
#
_cell.length_a   1.000
_cell.length_b   1.000
_cell.length_c   1.000
_cell.angle_alpha   90.00
_cell.angle_beta   90.00
_cell.angle_gamma   90.00
#
_symmetry.space_group_name_H-M   'P 1'
#
loop_
_entity.id
_entity.type
_entity.pdbx_description
1 polymer ?
#
loop_
_entity_poly.entity_id
_entity_poly.type
_entity_poly.pdbx_seq_one_letter_code
_entity_poly.pdbx_strand_id
1 'polypeptide(L)'
;MCIADTMPKRKVRDLSIVQNTPNSTKTNSEQQTAIGSLNVSITPDEPTEIQTESGGTRRVRGRTVLRDLYELDPIERVKVCKNSCGQPVGLEARLLPGYLGILARNANMLPINYESWHKMSDSNKNQALDNIKARFALEISDTYVMKALGKRWRDHKSTLKKDYFKTKTTLEEKLQNVPPGMLRYHWEEAVRF
;
A
#
# COMPACT_ATOMS: atom_id res chain seq x y z
N MET A 1 -33.87 -19.89 -14.54
CA MET A 1 -33.51 -19.75 -13.12
C MET A 1 -32.02 -20.02 -13.02
N CYS A 2 -31.18 -18.98 -13.18
CA CYS A 2 -29.72 -19.11 -13.12
C CYS A 2 -29.26 -18.76 -11.70
N ILE A 3 -28.78 -19.78 -11.00
CA ILE A 3 -28.18 -19.62 -9.67
C ILE A 3 -26.82 -18.95 -9.87
N ALA A 4 -26.67 -17.69 -9.42
CA ALA A 4 -25.42 -17.01 -9.38
C ALA A 4 -24.53 -17.64 -8.30
N ASP A 5 -23.55 -18.39 -8.74
CA ASP A 5 -22.53 -19.02 -7.89
C ASP A 5 -21.64 -17.90 -7.29
N THR A 6 -22.01 -17.48 -6.09
CA THR A 6 -21.24 -16.47 -5.33
C THR A 6 -20.06 -17.19 -4.69
N MET A 7 -18.92 -17.21 -5.38
CA MET A 7 -17.67 -17.74 -4.81
C MET A 7 -17.38 -17.06 -3.47
N PRO A 8 -17.21 -17.81 -2.36
CA PRO A 8 -16.93 -17.25 -1.07
C PRO A 8 -15.57 -16.53 -1.09
N LYS A 9 -15.54 -15.29 -0.61
CA LYS A 9 -14.30 -14.57 -0.38
C LYS A 9 -13.51 -15.32 0.70
N ARG A 10 -12.37 -15.91 0.34
CA ARG A 10 -11.47 -16.56 1.30
C ARG A 10 -10.98 -15.52 2.31
N LYS A 11 -11.14 -15.83 3.60
CA LYS A 11 -10.61 -15.02 4.70
C LYS A 11 -9.12 -15.29 4.85
N VAL A 12 -8.37 -14.36 5.47
CA VAL A 12 -6.91 -14.48 5.71
C VAL A 12 -6.56 -15.73 6.52
N ARG A 13 -7.52 -16.26 7.30
CA ARG A 13 -7.38 -17.52 8.07
C ARG A 13 -7.06 -18.76 7.22
N ASP A 14 -7.31 -18.70 5.90
CA ASP A 14 -7.01 -19.78 4.95
C ASP A 14 -5.60 -19.63 4.33
N LEU A 15 -4.82 -18.66 4.79
CA LEU A 15 -3.47 -18.35 4.28
C LEU A 15 -2.40 -19.00 5.15
N SER A 16 -1.23 -19.25 4.56
CA SER A 16 -0.04 -19.72 5.28
C SER A 16 0.49 -18.63 6.20
N ILE A 17 0.29 -18.79 7.50
CA ILE A 17 0.72 -17.84 8.54
C ILE A 17 1.91 -18.43 9.29
N VAL A 18 2.92 -17.61 9.57
CA VAL A 18 4.11 -17.95 10.33
C VAL A 18 4.18 -17.09 11.58
N GLN A 19 4.42 -17.72 12.73
CA GLN A 19 4.63 -17.01 14.00
C GLN A 19 6.09 -16.56 14.14
N ASN A 20 6.27 -15.36 14.67
CA ASN A 20 7.59 -14.88 15.09
C ASN A 20 7.94 -15.49 16.44
N THR A 21 8.76 -16.52 16.48
CA THR A 21 9.41 -16.93 17.74
C THR A 21 10.52 -15.92 18.05
N PRO A 22 10.49 -15.24 19.21
CA PRO A 22 11.59 -14.37 19.60
C PRO A 22 12.80 -15.23 19.91
N ASN A 23 13.87 -15.08 19.13
CA ASN A 23 15.14 -15.70 19.41
C ASN A 23 15.75 -14.99 20.62
N SER A 24 15.90 -15.71 21.74
CA SER A 24 16.48 -15.20 22.96
C SER A 24 17.95 -14.89 22.78
N THR A 25 18.29 -13.62 22.66
CA THR A 25 19.62 -13.13 23.01
C THR A 25 19.47 -11.88 23.87
N LYS A 26 19.87 -12.02 25.14
CA LYS A 26 19.96 -10.95 26.13
C LYS A 26 20.94 -9.88 25.65
N THR A 27 20.55 -8.61 25.72
CA THR A 27 21.35 -7.59 26.41
C THR A 27 20.54 -6.31 26.58
N ASN A 28 20.62 -5.74 27.77
CA ASN A 28 20.04 -4.51 28.28
C ASN A 28 20.22 -3.30 27.38
N SER A 29 19.19 -2.47 27.26
CA SER A 29 19.26 -1.07 27.69
C SER A 29 17.91 -0.39 27.44
N GLU A 30 17.39 0.23 28.49
CA GLU A 30 16.17 1.03 28.50
C GLU A 30 16.29 2.24 27.56
N GLN A 31 15.24 2.46 26.75
CA GLN A 31 14.70 3.79 26.54
C GLN A 31 13.28 3.67 25.98
N GLN A 32 12.33 3.97 26.85
CA GLN A 32 10.92 4.17 26.48
C GLN A 32 10.81 5.46 25.65
N THR A 33 10.37 5.32 24.41
CA THR A 33 9.69 6.42 23.71
C THR A 33 8.35 5.90 23.22
N ALA A 34 7.30 6.43 23.82
CA ALA A 34 5.93 6.17 23.45
C ALA A 34 5.69 6.64 22.01
N ILE A 35 5.52 5.70 21.10
CA ILE A 35 5.05 5.99 19.74
C ILE A 35 3.54 6.00 19.81
N GLY A 36 2.96 7.21 19.75
CA GLY A 36 1.54 7.42 19.67
C GLY A 36 0.93 6.68 18.50
N SER A 37 -0.02 5.81 18.80
CA SER A 37 -0.87 5.15 17.83
C SER A 37 -1.72 6.22 17.12
N LEU A 38 -1.30 6.63 15.92
CA LEU A 38 -2.15 7.43 15.05
C LEU A 38 -3.19 6.50 14.41
N ASN A 39 -4.32 6.43 15.08
CA ASN A 39 -5.54 5.81 14.57
C ASN A 39 -6.07 6.68 13.44
N VAL A 40 -5.64 6.42 12.20
CA VAL A 40 -6.24 7.03 11.01
C VAL A 40 -7.56 6.32 10.76
N SER A 41 -8.64 6.99 11.15
CA SER A 41 -10.01 6.59 10.80
C SER A 41 -10.16 6.64 9.29
N ILE A 42 -10.08 5.48 8.64
CA ILE A 42 -10.35 5.34 7.20
C ILE A 42 -11.85 5.14 7.06
N THR A 43 -12.56 6.21 6.70
CA THR A 43 -13.95 6.11 6.24
C THR A 43 -14.00 5.26 4.97
N PRO A 44 -14.91 4.26 4.87
CA PRO A 44 -15.06 3.48 3.66
C PRO A 44 -15.64 4.37 2.55
N ASP A 45 -14.88 4.60 1.46
CA ASP A 45 -15.40 5.19 0.24
C ASP A 45 -16.44 4.26 -0.38
N GLU A 46 -17.67 4.73 -0.50
CA GLU A 46 -18.71 4.08 -1.28
C GLU A 46 -18.29 4.00 -2.76
N PRO A 47 -18.61 2.89 -3.45
CA PRO A 47 -18.26 2.73 -4.86
C PRO A 47 -19.03 3.75 -5.73
N THR A 48 -18.30 4.63 -6.39
CA THR A 48 -18.87 5.58 -7.34
C THR A 48 -19.35 4.85 -8.58
N GLU A 49 -20.64 4.94 -8.90
CA GLU A 49 -21.22 4.39 -10.14
C GLU A 49 -20.97 5.37 -11.29
N ILE A 50 -20.27 4.90 -12.32
CA ILE A 50 -20.12 5.63 -13.58
C ILE A 50 -21.12 5.04 -14.59
N GLN A 51 -22.09 5.85 -15.01
CA GLN A 51 -23.04 5.46 -16.06
C GLN A 51 -22.33 5.58 -17.42
N THR A 52 -22.28 4.49 -18.16
CA THR A 52 -21.87 4.49 -19.57
C THR A 52 -23.12 4.39 -20.44
N GLU A 53 -23.18 5.14 -21.56
CA GLU A 53 -24.34 5.26 -22.44
C GLU A 53 -24.83 3.96 -23.11
N SER A 54 -24.21 2.81 -22.83
CA SER A 54 -24.60 1.50 -23.39
C SER A 54 -25.27 0.57 -22.37
N GLY A 55 -26.04 1.08 -21.40
CA GLY A 55 -26.98 0.30 -20.58
C GLY A 55 -26.41 -0.76 -19.64
N GLY A 56 -25.09 -0.84 -19.47
CA GLY A 56 -24.42 -1.74 -18.53
C GLY A 56 -23.65 -0.96 -17.47
N THR A 57 -24.12 -0.97 -16.22
CA THR A 57 -23.38 -0.42 -15.07
C THR A 57 -22.14 -1.27 -14.81
N ARG A 58 -20.97 -0.79 -15.27
CA ARG A 58 -19.70 -1.42 -14.96
C ARG A 58 -19.25 -0.97 -13.57
N ARG A 59 -19.41 -1.84 -12.57
CA ARG A 59 -18.89 -1.58 -11.22
C ARG A 59 -17.38 -1.36 -11.27
N VAL A 60 -16.94 -0.15 -10.96
CA VAL A 60 -15.51 0.16 -10.77
C VAL A 60 -15.06 -0.49 -9.48
N ARG A 61 -13.97 -1.28 -9.56
CA ARG A 61 -13.39 -1.92 -8.38
C ARG A 61 -12.82 -0.85 -7.46
N GLY A 62 -13.40 -0.71 -6.27
CA GLY A 62 -12.92 0.19 -5.21
C GLY A 62 -11.49 -0.11 -4.76
N ARG A 63 -10.92 0.77 -3.93
CA ARG A 63 -9.58 0.61 -3.36
C ARG A 63 -9.46 -0.69 -2.57
N THR A 64 -8.35 -1.40 -2.76
CA THR A 64 -8.01 -2.59 -1.96
C THR A 64 -7.64 -2.13 -0.55
N VAL A 65 -8.37 -2.58 0.47
CA VAL A 65 -8.16 -2.18 1.88
C VAL A 65 -7.43 -3.27 2.68
N LEU A 66 -7.54 -4.54 2.31
CA LEU A 66 -6.89 -5.69 2.99
C LEU A 66 -7.12 -5.71 4.52
N ARG A 67 -8.37 -5.48 4.96
CA ARG A 67 -8.73 -5.43 6.40
C ARG A 67 -8.20 -6.62 7.17
N ASP A 68 -8.41 -7.82 6.65
CA ASP A 68 -8.01 -9.08 7.28
C ASP A 68 -6.49 -9.14 7.57
N LEU A 69 -5.64 -8.43 6.80
CA LEU A 69 -4.21 -8.36 7.03
C LEU A 69 -3.86 -7.47 8.25
N TYR A 70 -4.70 -6.48 8.54
CA TYR A 70 -4.53 -5.60 9.71
C TYR A 70 -5.12 -6.20 10.99
N GLU A 71 -6.01 -7.20 10.85
CA GLU A 71 -6.63 -7.94 11.96
C GLU A 71 -5.76 -9.13 12.42
N LEU A 72 -4.65 -9.43 11.72
CA LEU A 72 -3.68 -10.43 12.14
C LEU A 72 -3.03 -10.02 13.47
N ASP A 73 -2.79 -11.01 14.32
CA ASP A 73 -2.00 -10.84 15.53
C ASP A 73 -0.62 -10.25 15.18
N PRO A 74 -0.07 -9.33 16.00
CA PRO A 74 1.26 -8.73 15.75
C PRO A 74 2.39 -9.77 15.58
N ILE A 75 2.21 -10.98 16.12
CA ILE A 75 3.17 -12.09 16.02
C ILE A 75 3.02 -12.85 14.70
N GLU A 76 1.86 -12.77 14.07
CA GLU A 76 1.53 -13.52 12.85
C GLU A 76 1.93 -12.77 11.58
N ARG A 77 2.51 -13.50 10.64
CA ARG A 77 2.88 -12.96 9.30
C ARG A 77 2.43 -13.90 8.21
N VAL A 78 2.00 -13.33 7.10
CA VAL A 78 1.64 -14.07 5.90
C VAL A 78 2.90 -14.56 5.20
N LYS A 79 3.05 -15.88 5.03
CA LYS A 79 4.19 -16.46 4.34
C LYS A 79 4.05 -16.27 2.83
N VAL A 80 5.06 -15.68 2.18
CA VAL A 80 5.14 -15.52 0.72
C VAL A 80 6.31 -16.32 0.19
N CYS A 81 6.01 -17.43 -0.48
CA CYS A 81 7.00 -18.31 -1.10
C CYS A 81 7.48 -17.76 -2.44
N LYS A 82 8.63 -18.25 -2.92
CA LYS A 82 9.18 -17.91 -4.23
C LYS A 82 9.31 -19.16 -5.12
N ASN A 83 9.26 -18.96 -6.44
CA ASN A 83 9.64 -19.97 -7.42
C ASN A 83 11.17 -20.01 -7.64
N SER A 84 11.64 -20.87 -8.54
CA SER A 84 13.05 -20.97 -8.93
C SER A 84 13.62 -19.67 -9.52
N CYS A 85 12.76 -18.80 -10.09
CA CYS A 85 13.14 -17.50 -10.63
C CYS A 85 13.11 -16.37 -9.55
N GLY A 86 12.87 -16.69 -8.28
CA GLY A 86 12.79 -15.70 -7.19
C GLY A 86 11.53 -14.86 -7.18
N GLN A 87 10.50 -15.23 -7.95
CA GLN A 87 9.21 -14.52 -8.01
C GLN A 87 8.23 -15.06 -6.98
N PRO A 88 7.40 -14.20 -6.36
CA PRO A 88 6.39 -14.63 -5.41
C PRO A 88 5.33 -15.52 -6.07
N VAL A 89 5.02 -16.65 -5.44
CA VAL A 89 4.04 -17.62 -5.91
C VAL A 89 3.04 -17.99 -4.81
N GLY A 90 1.91 -18.58 -5.20
CA GLY A 90 0.85 -19.01 -4.30
C GLY A 90 -0.27 -17.98 -4.18
N LEU A 91 -1.25 -18.32 -3.32
CA LEU A 91 -2.42 -17.46 -3.07
C LEU A 91 -2.04 -16.21 -2.29
N GLU A 92 -1.12 -16.36 -1.35
CA GLU A 92 -0.58 -15.33 -0.48
C GLU A 92 0.19 -14.26 -1.27
N ALA A 93 0.88 -14.69 -2.33
CA ALA A 93 1.59 -13.78 -3.25
C ALA A 93 0.68 -12.72 -3.88
N ARG A 94 -0.63 -12.95 -3.95
CA ARG A 94 -1.61 -11.98 -4.48
C ARG A 94 -1.90 -10.83 -3.53
N LEU A 95 -1.68 -11.03 -2.23
CA LEU A 95 -1.88 -9.98 -1.20
C LEU A 95 -0.76 -8.96 -1.23
N LEU A 96 0.47 -9.39 -1.48
CA LEU A 96 1.65 -8.53 -1.46
C LEU A 96 1.52 -7.32 -2.40
N PRO A 97 1.18 -7.44 -3.70
CA PRO A 97 0.99 -6.29 -4.59
C PRO A 97 -0.09 -5.32 -4.13
N GLY A 98 -1.16 -5.83 -3.51
CA GLY A 98 -2.21 -5.01 -2.91
C GLY A 98 -1.67 -4.17 -1.76
N TYR A 99 -0.92 -4.79 -0.85
CA TYR A 99 -0.30 -4.12 0.28
C TYR A 99 0.75 -3.09 -0.13
N LEU A 100 1.63 -3.43 -1.09
CA LEU A 100 2.57 -2.48 -1.68
C LEU A 100 1.85 -1.26 -2.29
N GLY A 101 0.69 -1.47 -2.89
CA GLY A 101 -0.15 -0.39 -3.41
C GLY A 101 -0.73 0.50 -2.31
N ILE A 102 -1.06 -0.04 -1.13
CA ILE A 102 -1.50 0.75 0.03
C ILE A 102 -0.33 1.59 0.55
N LEU A 103 0.85 0.99 0.76
CA LEU A 103 2.03 1.71 1.21
C LEU A 103 2.46 2.81 0.25
N ALA A 104 2.41 2.54 -1.07
CA ALA A 104 2.77 3.50 -2.10
C ALA A 104 1.87 4.75 -2.11
N ARG A 105 0.65 4.65 -1.58
CA ARG A 105 -0.29 5.77 -1.43
C ARG A 105 -0.18 6.48 -0.09
N ASN A 106 0.58 5.93 0.86
CA ASN A 106 0.78 6.54 2.16
C ASN A 106 1.84 7.65 2.06
N ALA A 107 1.39 8.90 2.01
CA ALA A 107 2.25 10.07 1.85
C ALA A 107 3.18 10.30 3.05
N ASN A 108 2.83 9.80 4.25
CA ASN A 108 3.69 9.89 5.43
C ASN A 108 4.89 8.95 5.35
N MET A 109 4.73 7.81 4.69
CA MET A 109 5.78 6.80 4.55
C MET A 109 6.58 6.99 3.27
N LEU A 110 5.89 7.19 2.15
CA LEU A 110 6.47 7.35 0.82
C LEU A 110 5.99 8.68 0.19
N PRO A 111 6.58 9.81 0.58
CA PRO A 111 6.19 11.13 0.09
C PRO A 111 6.33 11.24 -1.44
N ILE A 112 5.41 11.96 -2.07
CA ILE A 112 5.39 12.14 -3.54
C ILE A 112 6.21 13.34 -4.02
N ASN A 113 6.66 14.20 -3.12
CA ASN A 113 7.46 15.40 -3.40
C ASN A 113 8.86 15.09 -3.95
N TYR A 114 9.36 13.86 -3.78
CA TYR A 114 10.60 13.44 -4.41
C TYR A 114 10.46 13.36 -5.95
N GLU A 115 11.44 13.88 -6.67
CA GLU A 115 11.47 13.85 -8.13
C GLU A 115 11.41 12.41 -8.67
N SER A 116 12.19 11.50 -8.08
CA SER A 116 12.26 10.11 -8.47
C SER A 116 12.39 9.17 -7.27
N TRP A 117 12.09 7.88 -7.49
CA TRP A 117 12.30 6.84 -6.49
C TRP A 117 13.75 6.75 -6.00
N HIS A 118 14.71 7.01 -6.88
CA HIS A 118 16.14 6.95 -6.52
C HIS A 118 16.55 8.09 -5.59
N LYS A 119 15.95 9.27 -5.75
CA LYS A 119 16.22 10.45 -4.91
C LYS A 119 15.50 10.41 -3.55
N MET A 120 14.52 9.52 -3.40
CA MET A 120 13.85 9.31 -2.12
C MET A 120 14.85 8.81 -1.08
N SER A 121 14.74 9.30 0.17
CA SER A 121 15.65 8.91 1.25
C SER A 121 15.60 7.40 1.51
N ASP A 122 16.73 6.82 1.86
CA ASP A 122 16.80 5.40 2.20
C ASP A 122 16.06 5.11 3.52
N SER A 123 15.95 6.09 4.42
CA SER A 123 15.15 5.99 5.64
C SER A 123 13.67 5.69 5.32
N ASN A 124 13.05 6.43 4.40
CA ASN A 124 11.68 6.17 3.96
C ASN A 124 11.51 4.78 3.35
N LYS A 125 12.47 4.40 2.49
CA LYS A 125 12.46 3.09 1.84
C LYS A 125 12.59 1.94 2.84
N ASN A 126 13.53 2.07 3.80
CA ASN A 126 13.77 1.06 4.83
C ASN A 126 12.57 0.95 5.77
N GLN A 127 12.00 2.07 6.21
CA GLN A 127 10.78 2.07 7.02
C GLN A 127 9.61 1.35 6.31
N ALA A 128 9.45 1.57 5.00
CA ALA A 128 8.45 0.88 4.22
C ALA A 128 8.74 -0.64 4.12
N LEU A 129 10.01 -1.03 3.96
CA LEU A 129 10.43 -2.44 3.94
C LEU A 129 10.19 -3.13 5.27
N ASP A 130 10.52 -2.48 6.39
CA ASP A 130 10.28 -2.99 7.74
C ASP A 130 8.78 -3.19 8.00
N ASN A 131 7.96 -2.25 7.54
CA ASN A 131 6.50 -2.36 7.61
C ASN A 131 5.96 -3.55 6.81
N ILE A 132 6.55 -3.84 5.64
CA ILE A 132 6.21 -5.03 4.85
C ILE A 132 6.62 -6.30 5.60
N LYS A 133 7.84 -6.35 6.13
CA LYS A 133 8.37 -7.49 6.89
C LYS A 133 7.62 -7.75 8.19
N ALA A 134 7.02 -6.73 8.78
CA ALA A 134 6.15 -6.88 9.95
C ALA A 134 4.86 -7.66 9.64
N ARG A 135 4.40 -7.64 8.40
CA ARG A 135 3.15 -8.31 7.96
C ARG A 135 3.37 -9.56 7.13
N PHE A 136 4.55 -9.69 6.51
CA PHE A 136 4.87 -10.79 5.61
C PHE A 136 6.18 -11.47 5.99
N ALA A 137 6.17 -12.79 6.05
CA ALA A 137 7.36 -13.63 6.08
C ALA A 137 7.78 -13.90 4.63
N LEU A 138 8.74 -13.13 4.12
CA LEU A 138 9.13 -13.12 2.72
C LEU A 138 10.29 -14.08 2.45
N GLU A 139 10.14 -15.03 1.53
CA GLU A 139 11.24 -15.81 0.96
C GLU A 139 11.89 -15.10 -0.24
N ILE A 140 11.24 -14.08 -0.80
CA ILE A 140 11.73 -13.25 -1.89
C ILE A 140 12.76 -12.22 -1.41
N SER A 141 13.63 -11.75 -2.32
CA SER A 141 14.67 -10.78 -1.97
C SER A 141 14.09 -9.39 -1.68
N ASP A 142 14.73 -8.66 -0.76
CA ASP A 142 14.41 -7.25 -0.48
C ASP A 142 14.49 -6.39 -1.76
N THR A 143 15.47 -6.67 -2.61
CA THR A 143 15.63 -5.98 -3.90
C THR A 143 14.39 -6.14 -4.80
N TYR A 144 13.78 -7.33 -4.83
CA TYR A 144 12.53 -7.55 -5.57
C TYR A 144 11.39 -6.71 -5.01
N VAL A 145 11.24 -6.74 -3.68
CA VAL A 145 10.18 -5.98 -2.98
C VAL A 145 10.35 -4.49 -3.23
N MET A 146 11.58 -3.97 -3.13
CA MET A 146 11.88 -2.55 -3.34
C MET A 146 11.63 -2.11 -4.79
N LYS A 147 11.97 -2.94 -5.78
CA LYS A 147 11.63 -2.67 -7.19
C LYS A 147 10.12 -2.62 -7.41
N ALA A 148 9.39 -3.58 -6.82
CA ALA A 148 7.93 -3.64 -6.92
C ALA A 148 7.27 -2.44 -6.23
N LEU A 149 7.73 -2.05 -5.03
CA LEU A 149 7.25 -0.89 -4.30
C LEU A 149 7.50 0.40 -5.07
N GLY A 150 8.72 0.59 -5.59
CA GLY A 150 9.09 1.74 -6.42
C GLY A 150 8.25 1.86 -7.68
N LYS A 151 7.87 0.73 -8.31
CA LYS A 151 6.92 0.73 -9.42
C LYS A 151 5.55 1.25 -8.97
N ARG A 152 5.00 0.74 -7.86
CA ARG A 152 3.71 1.17 -7.31
C ARG A 152 3.69 2.65 -6.95
N TRP A 153 4.78 3.16 -6.38
CA TRP A 153 4.92 4.58 -6.07
C TRP A 153 4.91 5.45 -7.34
N ARG A 154 5.66 5.05 -8.38
CA ARG A 154 5.63 5.77 -9.68
C ARG A 154 4.25 5.73 -10.33
N ASP A 155 3.59 4.57 -10.31
CA ASP A 155 2.24 4.41 -10.83
C ASP A 155 1.26 5.34 -10.10
N HIS A 156 1.35 5.42 -8.76
CA HIS A 156 0.55 6.34 -7.95
C HIS A 156 0.83 7.80 -8.30
N LYS A 157 2.11 8.21 -8.37
CA LYS A 157 2.50 9.57 -8.76
C LYS A 157 1.99 9.94 -10.15
N SER A 158 2.05 9.00 -11.10
CA SER A 158 1.51 9.18 -12.45
C SER A 158 -0.02 9.34 -12.46
N THR A 159 -0.74 8.56 -11.63
CA THR A 159 -2.19 8.69 -11.48
C THR A 159 -2.56 10.06 -10.91
N LEU A 160 -1.89 10.51 -9.84
CA LEU A 160 -2.11 11.84 -9.28
C LEU A 160 -1.86 12.95 -10.32
N LYS A 161 -0.78 12.82 -11.09
CA LYS A 161 -0.49 13.77 -12.17
C LYS A 161 -1.63 13.80 -13.21
N LYS A 162 -2.15 12.63 -13.61
CA LYS A 162 -3.25 12.54 -14.57
C LYS A 162 -4.56 13.13 -14.04
N ASP A 163 -4.86 12.91 -12.75
CA ASP A 163 -6.14 13.32 -12.15
C ASP A 163 -6.16 14.81 -11.80
N TYR A 164 -5.05 15.34 -11.29
CA TYR A 164 -4.96 16.70 -10.74
C TYR A 164 -4.26 17.71 -11.64
N PHE A 165 -3.43 17.28 -12.59
CA PHE A 165 -2.73 18.17 -13.53
C PHE A 165 -3.43 18.22 -14.89
N LYS A 166 -4.70 18.59 -14.91
CA LYS A 166 -5.43 18.80 -16.16
C LYS A 166 -4.88 20.03 -16.89
N THR A 167 -4.86 19.99 -18.20
CA THR A 167 -4.19 20.97 -19.09
C THR A 167 -4.72 22.41 -18.93
N LYS A 168 -5.92 22.60 -18.37
CA LYS A 168 -6.58 23.90 -18.23
C LYS A 168 -6.58 24.45 -16.79
N THR A 169 -5.95 23.76 -15.82
CA THR A 169 -5.92 24.23 -14.42
C THR A 169 -4.71 25.13 -14.18
N THR A 170 -4.94 26.24 -13.51
CA THR A 170 -3.88 27.17 -13.08
C THR A 170 -3.02 26.55 -11.97
N LEU A 171 -1.85 27.13 -11.70
CA LEU A 171 -1.00 26.70 -10.59
C LEU A 171 -1.71 26.82 -9.25
N GLU A 172 -2.46 27.92 -9.06
CA GLU A 172 -3.21 28.19 -7.83
C GLU A 172 -4.30 27.15 -7.58
N GLU A 173 -5.06 26.80 -8.62
CA GLU A 173 -6.07 25.75 -8.55
C GLU A 173 -5.47 24.38 -8.22
N LYS A 174 -4.30 24.05 -8.77
CA LYS A 174 -3.58 22.81 -8.44
C LYS A 174 -3.12 22.78 -6.98
N LEU A 175 -2.63 23.90 -6.46
CA LEU A 175 -2.20 24.03 -5.07
C LEU A 175 -3.36 23.95 -4.08
N GLN A 176 -4.55 24.43 -4.46
CA GLN A 176 -5.75 24.36 -3.63
C GLN A 176 -6.39 22.97 -3.63
N ASN A 177 -6.26 22.20 -4.73
CA ASN A 177 -6.88 20.90 -4.89
C ASN A 177 -5.98 19.77 -4.37
N VAL A 178 -5.81 19.70 -3.04
CA VAL A 178 -4.97 18.68 -2.40
C VAL A 178 -5.66 17.31 -2.44
N PRO A 179 -4.99 16.25 -2.93
CA PRO A 179 -5.54 14.91 -2.92
C PRO A 179 -5.91 14.43 -1.51
N PRO A 180 -7.02 13.67 -1.33
CA PRO A 180 -7.40 13.12 -0.03
C PRO A 180 -6.28 12.28 0.59
N GLY A 181 -6.01 12.50 1.89
CA GLY A 181 -4.99 11.77 2.64
C GLY A 181 -3.55 12.20 2.36
N MET A 182 -3.36 13.31 1.67
CA MET A 182 -2.04 13.88 1.40
C MET A 182 -1.79 15.12 2.27
N LEU A 183 -0.57 15.26 2.78
CA LEU A 183 -0.16 16.45 3.50
C LEU A 183 0.02 17.61 2.52
N ARG A 184 -0.50 18.78 2.89
CA ARG A 184 -0.52 19.96 2.03
C ARG A 184 0.89 20.35 1.54
N TYR A 185 1.87 20.36 2.43
CA TYR A 185 3.25 20.72 2.07
C TYR A 185 3.88 19.72 1.08
N HIS A 186 3.63 18.40 1.22
CA HIS A 186 4.09 17.40 0.24
C HIS A 186 3.47 17.63 -1.14
N TRP A 187 2.19 18.06 -1.14
CA TRP A 187 1.50 18.35 -2.40
C TRP A 187 2.05 19.63 -3.06
N GLU A 188 2.23 20.70 -2.28
CA GLU A 188 2.77 21.97 -2.78
C GLU A 188 4.17 21.80 -3.39
N GLU A 189 5.04 21.02 -2.75
CA GLU A 189 6.34 20.67 -3.31
C GLU A 189 6.20 19.83 -4.59
N ALA A 190 5.33 18.82 -4.59
CA ALA A 190 5.14 17.95 -5.76
C ALA A 190 4.54 18.67 -6.97
N VAL A 191 3.77 19.76 -6.77
CA VAL A 191 3.18 20.58 -7.84
C VAL A 191 4.21 21.52 -8.46
N ARG A 192 5.28 21.89 -7.73
CA ARG A 192 6.34 22.79 -8.21
C ARG A 192 7.40 22.10 -9.07
N PHE A 193 7.46 20.76 -9.04
CA PHE A 193 8.32 19.93 -9.89
C PHE A 193 7.54 19.36 -11.10
#